data_e22aea9fa106b4100456aff1fa97cdda
#
_entry.id   e22aea9fa106b4100456aff1fa97cdda
#
_cell.length_a   1.000
_cell.length_b   1.000
_cell.length_c   1.000
_cell.angle_alpha   90.00
_cell.angle_beta   90.00
_cell.angle_gamma   90.00
#
_symmetry.space_group_name_H-M   'P 1'
#
loop_
_entity.id
_entity.type
_entity.pdbx_description
1 polymer ?
#
loop_
_entity_poly.entity_id
_entity_poly.type
_entity_poly.pdbx_seq_one_letter_code
_entity_poly.pdbx_strand_id
1 'polypeptide(L)'
;MRSYSAVAMTVRMNRELQRRDCERPSERSTRHIEIALPSGVSYSAGDHLGIVPRNGLEAIRRVLMRFKLDPSLYATISPRANADTYLPVNEPVPLLGILANRIELQDVATREQIARETRS
;
A
#
# COMPACT_ATOMS: atom_id res chain seq x y z
N MET A 1 4.52 18.36 -7.28
CA MET A 1 4.21 17.32 -6.29
C MET A 1 2.75 16.93 -6.42
N ARG A 2 2.44 15.74 -6.92
CA ARG A 2 1.05 15.26 -6.96
C ARG A 2 0.73 14.67 -5.58
N SER A 3 0.05 15.42 -4.74
CA SER A 3 -0.51 14.92 -3.49
C SER A 3 -1.75 14.08 -3.81
N TYR A 4 -1.84 12.86 -3.30
CA TYR A 4 -3.12 12.15 -3.28
C TYR A 4 -4.04 12.88 -2.30
N SER A 5 -5.05 13.58 -2.83
CA SER A 5 -6.16 14.11 -2.01
C SER A 5 -7.08 12.95 -1.59
N ALA A 6 -6.54 12.01 -0.83
CA ALA A 6 -7.32 10.88 -0.34
C ALA A 6 -8.25 11.36 0.79
N VAL A 7 -9.52 10.98 0.70
CA VAL A 7 -10.54 11.27 1.71
C VAL A 7 -10.85 10.00 2.47
N ALA A 8 -10.91 10.09 3.81
CA ALA A 8 -11.31 8.96 4.63
C ALA A 8 -12.78 8.63 4.40
N MET A 9 -13.06 7.36 4.07
CA MET A 9 -14.41 6.84 3.89
C MET A 9 -14.69 5.72 4.87
N THR A 10 -15.96 5.55 5.24
CA THR A 10 -16.37 4.48 6.15
C THR A 10 -16.77 3.25 5.37
N VAL A 11 -16.16 2.11 5.69
CA VAL A 11 -16.61 0.81 5.20
C VAL A 11 -17.84 0.39 5.98
N ARG A 12 -18.99 0.27 5.31
CA ARG A 12 -20.26 -0.17 5.91
C ARG A 12 -20.39 -1.67 5.95
N MET A 13 -19.90 -2.35 4.93
CA MET A 13 -19.92 -3.80 4.84
C MET A 13 -18.61 -4.31 4.25
N ASN A 14 -18.15 -5.43 4.79
CA ASN A 14 -17.00 -6.15 4.26
C ASN A 14 -17.23 -7.65 4.49
N ARG A 15 -17.72 -8.35 3.47
CA ARG A 15 -18.17 -9.74 3.52
C ARG A 15 -17.39 -10.61 2.56
N GLU A 16 -16.94 -11.78 3.02
CA GLU A 16 -16.35 -12.81 2.17
C GLU A 16 -17.43 -13.45 1.28
N LEU A 17 -17.14 -13.58 0.00
CA LEU A 17 -18.02 -14.21 -0.98
C LEU A 17 -17.62 -15.65 -1.33
N GLN A 18 -16.38 -16.03 -1.03
CA GLN A 18 -15.91 -17.38 -1.27
C GLN A 18 -16.31 -18.31 -0.11
N ARG A 19 -16.68 -19.56 -0.43
CA ARG A 19 -16.97 -20.56 0.60
C ARG A 19 -15.68 -20.99 1.28
N ARG A 20 -15.65 -20.87 2.59
CA ARG A 20 -14.54 -21.28 3.46
C ARG A 20 -14.91 -22.33 4.49
N ASP A 21 -16.19 -22.59 4.63
CA ASP A 21 -16.82 -23.49 5.59
C ASP A 21 -17.17 -24.87 4.98
N CYS A 22 -16.43 -25.32 3.98
CA CYS A 22 -16.63 -26.58 3.29
C CYS A 22 -15.36 -27.42 3.28
N GLU A 23 -15.49 -28.71 2.91
CA GLU A 23 -14.36 -29.65 2.86
C GLU A 23 -13.21 -29.23 1.93
N ARG A 24 -13.51 -28.38 0.93
CA ARG A 24 -12.52 -27.79 0.03
C ARG A 24 -12.69 -26.26 0.00
N PRO A 25 -12.13 -25.57 1.00
CA PRO A 25 -12.22 -24.10 1.04
C PRO A 25 -11.44 -23.48 -0.14
N SER A 26 -11.97 -22.38 -0.64
CA SER A 26 -11.26 -21.60 -1.67
C SER A 26 -9.99 -20.98 -1.09
N GLU A 27 -8.87 -21.11 -1.79
CA GLU A 27 -7.63 -20.38 -1.47
C GLU A 27 -7.72 -18.89 -1.81
N ARG A 28 -8.68 -18.54 -2.71
CA ARG A 28 -8.91 -17.14 -3.09
C ARG A 28 -9.87 -16.49 -2.11
N SER A 29 -9.69 -15.19 -1.91
CA SER A 29 -10.60 -14.33 -1.16
C SER A 29 -11.24 -13.33 -2.13
N THR A 30 -12.57 -13.31 -2.19
CA THR A 30 -13.34 -12.33 -2.94
C THR A 30 -14.30 -11.67 -1.97
N ARG A 31 -14.21 -10.37 -1.82
CA ARG A 31 -14.95 -9.64 -0.81
C ARG A 31 -15.95 -8.68 -1.42
N HIS A 32 -17.16 -8.67 -0.88
CA HIS A 32 -18.12 -7.60 -1.08
C HIS A 32 -17.82 -6.47 -0.10
N ILE A 33 -17.58 -5.28 -0.61
CA ILE A 33 -17.27 -4.10 0.20
C ILE A 33 -18.24 -2.98 -0.16
N GLU A 34 -18.90 -2.45 0.85
CA GLU A 34 -19.75 -1.26 0.73
C GLU A 34 -19.06 -0.09 1.44
N ILE A 35 -18.96 1.03 0.76
CA ILE A 35 -18.30 2.23 1.25
C ILE A 35 -19.31 3.37 1.26
N ALA A 36 -19.40 4.08 2.39
CA ALA A 36 -20.17 5.31 2.47
C ALA A 36 -19.42 6.44 1.78
N LEU A 37 -20.02 7.02 0.76
CA LEU A 37 -19.48 8.21 0.12
C LEU A 37 -19.63 9.43 1.03
N PRO A 38 -18.65 10.35 1.02
CA PRO A 38 -18.78 11.63 1.70
C PRO A 38 -19.95 12.44 1.17
N SER A 39 -20.46 13.34 1.99
CA SER A 39 -21.53 14.26 1.56
C SER A 39 -21.10 15.07 0.34
N GLY A 40 -21.97 15.16 -0.65
CA GLY A 40 -21.71 15.88 -1.89
C GLY A 40 -20.89 15.12 -2.94
N VAL A 41 -20.45 13.89 -2.64
CA VAL A 41 -19.78 13.02 -3.61
C VAL A 41 -20.79 12.07 -4.22
N SER A 42 -20.85 12.02 -5.54
CA SER A 42 -21.65 11.07 -6.33
C SER A 42 -20.73 10.34 -7.30
N TYR A 43 -21.22 9.28 -7.92
CA TYR A 43 -20.50 8.55 -8.95
C TYR A 43 -21.44 8.23 -10.12
N SER A 44 -20.83 7.99 -11.27
CA SER A 44 -21.49 7.54 -12.48
C SER A 44 -20.91 6.21 -12.94
N ALA A 45 -21.66 5.47 -13.74
CA ALA A 45 -21.14 4.23 -14.31
C ALA A 45 -19.87 4.50 -15.14
N GLY A 46 -18.80 3.76 -14.86
CA GLY A 46 -17.50 3.95 -15.49
C GLY A 46 -16.50 4.77 -14.68
N ASP A 47 -16.91 5.39 -13.57
CA ASP A 47 -15.98 6.07 -12.67
C ASP A 47 -15.02 5.08 -11.99
N HIS A 48 -13.85 5.57 -11.59
CA HIS A 48 -12.83 4.78 -10.94
C HIS A 48 -12.70 5.17 -9.46
N LEU A 49 -12.65 4.18 -8.60
CA LEU A 49 -12.33 4.34 -7.18
C LEU A 49 -10.87 3.97 -6.96
N GLY A 50 -10.05 4.97 -6.60
CA GLY A 50 -8.68 4.76 -6.13
C GLY A 50 -8.66 4.51 -4.63
N ILE A 51 -7.96 3.47 -4.19
CA ILE A 51 -7.79 3.16 -2.77
C ILE A 51 -6.31 3.27 -2.43
N VAL A 52 -5.99 3.99 -1.34
CA VAL A 52 -4.65 3.99 -0.77
C VAL A 52 -4.55 2.77 0.15
N PRO A 53 -3.83 1.72 -0.24
CA PRO A 53 -3.71 0.52 0.57
C PRO A 53 -2.84 0.75 1.79
N ARG A 54 -2.94 -0.15 2.76
CA ARG A 54 -2.04 -0.20 3.90
C ARG A 54 -1.44 -1.59 4.00
N ASN A 55 -0.12 -1.67 4.09
CA ASN A 55 0.58 -2.92 4.33
C ASN A 55 0.22 -3.53 5.69
N GLY A 56 0.08 -4.84 5.73
CA GLY A 56 -0.17 -5.58 6.97
C GLY A 56 1.03 -5.46 7.93
N LEU A 57 0.74 -5.50 9.23
CA LEU A 57 1.76 -5.40 10.29
C LEU A 57 2.87 -6.46 10.16
N GLU A 58 2.52 -7.67 9.72
CA GLU A 58 3.49 -8.75 9.53
C GLU A 58 4.49 -8.45 8.40
N ALA A 59 4.05 -7.83 7.31
CA ALA A 59 4.94 -7.41 6.24
C ALA A 59 5.89 -6.32 6.71
N ILE A 60 5.37 -5.32 7.43
CA ILE A 60 6.18 -4.24 8.03
C ILE A 60 7.22 -4.80 9.00
N ARG A 61 6.80 -5.69 9.92
CA ARG A 61 7.70 -6.33 10.88
C ARG A 61 8.82 -7.09 10.18
N ARG A 62 8.52 -7.86 9.14
CA ARG A 62 9.54 -8.60 8.37
C ARG A 62 10.59 -7.66 7.80
N VAL A 63 10.19 -6.52 7.23
CA VAL A 63 11.12 -5.52 6.69
C VAL A 63 12.00 -4.94 7.80
N LEU A 64 11.39 -4.47 8.90
CA LEU A 64 12.13 -3.90 10.03
C LEU A 64 13.16 -4.88 10.59
N MET A 65 12.77 -6.15 10.79
CA MET A 65 13.66 -7.19 11.31
C MET A 65 14.76 -7.54 10.30
N ARG A 66 14.42 -7.69 9.02
CA ARG A 66 15.38 -8.08 7.97
C ARG A 66 16.47 -7.05 7.79
N PHE A 67 16.12 -5.78 7.85
CA PHE A 67 17.05 -4.66 7.66
C PHE A 67 17.53 -4.04 8.97
N LYS A 68 17.12 -4.59 10.12
CA LYS A 68 17.47 -4.09 11.46
C LYS A 68 17.14 -2.59 11.63
N LEU A 69 15.99 -2.18 11.14
CA LEU A 69 15.55 -0.79 11.19
C LEU A 69 14.80 -0.51 12.49
N ASP A 70 15.10 0.63 13.09
CA ASP A 70 14.35 1.13 14.25
C ASP A 70 13.03 1.76 13.73
N PRO A 71 11.85 1.32 14.25
CA PRO A 71 10.57 1.86 13.84
C PRO A 71 10.37 3.35 14.17
N SER A 72 11.12 3.91 15.10
CA SER A 72 11.07 5.33 15.46
C SER A 72 11.82 6.25 14.49
N LEU A 73 12.57 5.70 13.55
CA LEU A 73 13.36 6.48 12.61
C LEU A 73 12.50 7.31 11.67
N TYR A 74 13.08 8.44 11.29
CA TYR A 74 12.63 9.26 10.17
C TYR A 74 13.56 9.03 8.98
N ALA A 75 12.99 8.98 7.79
CA ALA A 75 13.76 8.83 6.55
C ALA A 75 13.48 10.03 5.63
N THR A 76 14.53 10.47 4.93
CA THR A 76 14.40 11.47 3.86
C THR A 76 14.58 10.75 2.54
N ILE A 77 13.60 10.88 1.66
CA ILE A 77 13.66 10.26 0.33
C ILE A 77 14.22 11.28 -0.64
N SER A 78 15.36 10.93 -1.25
CA SER A 78 15.96 11.74 -2.31
C SER A 78 15.69 11.06 -3.66
N PRO A 79 14.93 11.68 -4.56
CA PRO A 79 14.66 11.09 -5.87
C PRO A 79 15.93 11.08 -6.70
N ARG A 80 16.13 10.02 -7.51
CA ARG A 80 17.13 10.07 -8.59
C ARG A 80 16.69 11.12 -9.61
N ALA A 81 17.66 11.71 -10.31
CA ALA A 81 17.40 12.73 -11.32
C ALA A 81 16.29 12.27 -12.30
N ASN A 82 15.31 13.14 -12.53
CA ASN A 82 14.15 12.91 -13.42
C ASN A 82 13.18 11.80 -12.98
N ALA A 83 13.21 11.35 -11.71
CA ALA A 83 12.19 10.43 -11.21
C ALA A 83 10.93 11.20 -10.82
N ASP A 84 9.83 10.96 -11.54
CA ASP A 84 8.50 11.37 -11.09
C ASP A 84 8.06 10.40 -9.99
N THR A 85 7.74 10.91 -8.80
CA THR A 85 7.38 10.08 -7.65
C THR A 85 6.25 10.70 -6.84
N TYR A 86 5.41 9.84 -6.30
CA TYR A 86 4.34 10.21 -5.36
C TYR A 86 4.82 10.22 -3.90
N LEU A 87 6.07 9.85 -3.66
CA LEU A 87 6.65 9.83 -2.33
C LEU A 87 6.95 11.26 -1.86
N PRO A 88 6.84 11.55 -0.55
CA PRO A 88 7.32 12.80 0.02
C PRO A 88 8.84 12.84 -0.11
N VAL A 89 9.34 13.77 -0.91
CA VAL A 89 10.77 13.89 -1.20
C VAL A 89 11.35 15.11 -0.48
N ASN A 90 12.63 14.98 -0.10
CA ASN A 90 13.42 16.05 0.51
C ASN A 90 12.85 16.57 1.86
N GLU A 91 12.02 15.80 2.51
CA GLU A 91 11.51 16.08 3.85
C GLU A 91 11.61 14.83 4.74
N PRO A 92 11.88 14.97 6.04
CA PRO A 92 11.89 13.83 6.96
C PRO A 92 10.46 13.34 7.20
N VAL A 93 10.23 12.06 6.96
CA VAL A 93 8.94 11.40 7.21
C VAL A 93 9.14 10.17 8.10
N PRO A 94 8.17 9.80 8.95
CA PRO A 94 8.27 8.61 9.76
C PRO A 94 8.45 7.36 8.89
N LEU A 95 9.46 6.56 9.16
CA LEU A 95 9.75 5.33 8.41
C LEU A 95 8.54 4.38 8.38
N LEU A 96 7.85 4.23 9.52
CA LEU A 96 6.62 3.42 9.58
C LEU A 96 5.53 3.92 8.62
N GLY A 97 5.40 5.22 8.43
CA GLY A 97 4.44 5.81 7.49
C GLY A 97 4.76 5.44 6.04
N ILE A 98 6.04 5.42 5.69
CA ILE A 98 6.50 4.99 4.36
C ILE A 98 6.20 3.51 4.16
N LEU A 99 6.62 2.66 5.09
CA LEU A 99 6.42 1.21 5.02
C LEU A 99 4.92 0.83 5.01
N ALA A 100 4.09 1.59 5.72
CA ALA A 100 2.68 1.28 5.83
C ALA A 100 1.87 1.63 4.57
N ASN A 101 2.15 2.77 3.93
CA ASN A 101 1.22 3.33 2.95
C ASN A 101 1.85 3.78 1.63
N ARG A 102 3.17 3.68 1.46
CA ARG A 102 3.86 4.33 0.34
C ARG A 102 4.64 3.39 -0.55
N ILE A 103 4.91 2.19 -0.11
CA ILE A 103 5.68 1.19 -0.86
C ILE A 103 5.00 -0.17 -0.82
N GLU A 104 5.18 -0.93 -1.89
CA GLU A 104 4.76 -2.32 -1.97
C GLU A 104 5.80 -3.21 -1.28
N LEU A 105 5.38 -3.98 -0.28
CA LEU A 105 6.25 -4.85 0.51
C LEU A 105 6.11 -6.34 0.16
N GLN A 106 5.14 -6.71 -0.66
CA GLN A 106 4.84 -8.09 -0.98
C GLN A 106 5.23 -8.48 -2.41
N ASP A 107 5.62 -7.50 -3.20
CA ASP A 107 6.10 -7.75 -4.56
C ASP A 107 7.44 -8.48 -4.54
N VAL A 108 7.66 -9.34 -5.52
CA VAL A 108 8.88 -10.13 -5.64
C VAL A 108 9.83 -9.41 -6.58
N ALA A 109 11.05 -9.18 -6.12
CA ALA A 109 12.08 -8.57 -6.95
C ALA A 109 12.34 -9.38 -8.22
N THR A 110 12.32 -8.74 -9.36
CA THR A 110 12.64 -9.38 -10.63
C THR A 110 14.15 -9.65 -10.76
N ARG A 111 14.51 -10.60 -11.63
CA ARG A 111 15.94 -10.88 -11.90
C ARG A 111 16.71 -9.64 -12.38
N GLU A 112 16.06 -8.76 -13.15
CA GLU A 112 16.68 -7.54 -13.62
C GLU A 112 16.94 -6.53 -12.49
N GLN A 113 16.01 -6.41 -11.54
CA GLN A 113 16.18 -5.56 -10.37
C GLN A 113 17.35 -6.03 -9.52
N ILE A 114 17.43 -7.35 -9.26
CA ILE A 114 18.54 -7.96 -8.50
C ILE A 114 19.87 -7.74 -9.23
N ALA A 115 19.91 -7.94 -10.53
CA ALA A 115 21.15 -7.78 -11.33
C ALA A 115 21.65 -6.32 -11.39
N ARG A 116 20.77 -5.34 -11.25
CA ARG A 116 21.15 -3.92 -11.19
C ARG A 116 21.78 -3.55 -9.85
N GLU A 117 21.22 -4.06 -8.75
CA GLU A 117 21.75 -3.82 -7.39
C GLU A 117 23.13 -4.45 -7.16
N THR A 118 23.45 -5.58 -7.81
CA THR A 118 24.77 -6.24 -7.70
C THR A 118 25.87 -5.57 -8.53
N ARG A 119 25.55 -4.58 -9.36
CA ARG A 119 26.52 -3.87 -10.22
C ARG A 119 26.86 -2.44 -9.73
N SER A 120 26.29 -2.00 -8.63
CA SER A 120 26.59 -0.74 -7.95
C SER A 120 27.37 -0.99 -6.67
#